data_11200f5ce51e4fe06b8723205573e715
#
_entry.id   11200f5ce51e4fe06b8723205573e715
#
_cell.length_a   1.000
_cell.length_b   1.000
_cell.length_c   1.000
_cell.angle_alpha   90.00
_cell.angle_beta   90.00
_cell.angle_gamma   90.00
#
_symmetry.space_group_name_H-M   'P 1'
#
loop_
_entity.id
_entity.type
_entity.pdbx_description
1 polymer ?
#
loop_
_entity_poly.entity_id
_entity_poly.type
_entity_poly.pdbx_seq_one_letter_code
_entity_poly.pdbx_strand_id
1 'polypeptide(L)'
;MSELKLNILPSPTWNWLRMNDTDYQMKKTDGYGSPSIVTTAGVSESDGIFPAEFDGGIGPDFSKRLDEDQVHAEVFDINADTTDPLKIAFDYDEESALANRFVINVAAGKKATVIMNFAAMKSAGQYSVQTSAVLNKDAELTIVQVMRTSDEAVFLNDIGTEIADSAKFNLVQIALGGKNVFLGVKNHLSGVKSSIDMKLGYYLTGDNNLDVNYVASHTGKKTKCDIYANGVLRDKAVKTFRGTIDFIKGCKGALGNELEDVLMMDKTVRNKTIPVILCAEEDVEGNHGATIGKLAADLLFY
;
A
#
# COMPACT_ATOMS: atom_id res chain seq x y z
N MET A 1 18.58 -13.55 -9.46
CA MET A 1 17.53 -13.40 -8.43
C MET A 1 18.23 -13.03 -7.14
N SER A 2 17.76 -12.02 -6.45
CA SER A 2 18.22 -11.65 -5.10
C SER A 2 17.11 -12.01 -4.09
N GLU A 3 17.52 -12.52 -2.93
CA GLU A 3 16.62 -12.74 -1.82
C GLU A 3 16.42 -11.41 -1.09
N LEU A 4 15.19 -10.97 -0.96
CA LEU A 4 14.81 -9.72 -0.29
C LEU A 4 13.94 -10.04 0.91
N LYS A 5 14.04 -9.21 1.95
CA LYS A 5 13.07 -9.17 3.03
C LYS A 5 12.02 -8.12 2.73
N LEU A 6 10.78 -8.56 2.59
CA LEU A 6 9.64 -7.70 2.26
C LEU A 6 8.69 -7.56 3.44
N ASN A 7 7.95 -6.45 3.46
CA ASN A 7 6.89 -6.21 4.44
C ASN A 7 7.35 -6.37 5.89
N ILE A 8 8.48 -5.70 6.21
CA ILE A 8 9.15 -5.81 7.50
C ILE A 8 8.37 -5.03 8.56
N LEU A 9 8.00 -5.70 9.64
CA LEU A 9 7.41 -5.04 10.81
C LEU A 9 8.41 -4.06 11.45
N PRO A 10 7.99 -2.86 11.84
CA PRO A 10 8.86 -1.91 12.57
C PRO A 10 9.39 -2.46 13.89
N SER A 11 8.66 -3.38 14.50
CA SER A 11 9.08 -4.07 15.74
C SER A 11 8.96 -5.59 15.58
N PRO A 12 10.06 -6.37 15.66
CA PRO A 12 10.05 -7.81 15.39
C PRO A 12 9.51 -8.61 16.58
N THR A 13 8.21 -8.55 16.81
CA THR A 13 7.53 -9.17 17.95
C THR A 13 7.04 -10.59 17.68
N TRP A 14 6.98 -11.03 16.41
CA TRP A 14 6.38 -12.29 15.99
C TRP A 14 7.38 -13.31 15.45
N ASN A 15 8.58 -13.37 16.03
CA ASN A 15 9.70 -14.23 15.61
C ASN A 15 9.34 -15.73 15.57
N TRP A 16 8.66 -16.23 16.59
CA TRP A 16 8.27 -17.64 16.68
C TRP A 16 7.34 -18.10 15.55
N LEU A 17 6.50 -17.20 15.06
CA LEU A 17 5.55 -17.48 13.99
C LEU A 17 6.11 -17.13 12.60
N ARG A 18 7.34 -16.61 12.51
CA ARG A 18 7.97 -16.14 11.27
C ARG A 18 7.05 -15.20 10.49
N MET A 19 6.54 -14.18 11.18
CA MET A 19 5.56 -13.25 10.62
C MET A 19 6.07 -11.80 10.60
N ASN A 20 7.33 -11.55 10.99
CA ASN A 20 7.89 -10.20 11.03
C ASN A 20 8.22 -9.64 9.64
N ASP A 21 8.50 -10.50 8.70
CA ASP A 21 8.86 -10.20 7.31
C ASP A 21 8.49 -11.37 6.41
N THR A 22 8.72 -11.20 5.11
CA THR A 22 8.57 -12.28 4.13
C THR A 22 9.80 -12.31 3.23
N ASP A 23 10.47 -13.46 3.18
CA ASP A 23 11.57 -13.70 2.24
C ASP A 23 11.01 -13.92 0.84
N TYR A 24 11.54 -13.20 -0.15
CA TYR A 24 11.12 -13.31 -1.54
C TYR A 24 12.29 -13.24 -2.52
N GLN A 25 12.29 -14.15 -3.51
CA GLN A 25 13.28 -14.19 -4.58
C GLN A 25 12.82 -13.30 -5.75
N MET A 26 13.23 -12.04 -5.74
CA MET A 26 12.85 -11.08 -6.77
C MET A 26 13.68 -11.28 -8.06
N LYS A 27 12.99 -11.33 -9.20
CA LYS A 27 13.65 -11.28 -10.52
C LYS A 27 14.28 -9.90 -10.74
N LYS A 28 15.34 -9.85 -11.53
CA LYS A 28 15.90 -8.58 -12.01
C LYS A 28 14.87 -7.91 -12.93
N THR A 29 14.76 -6.60 -12.84
CA THR A 29 13.92 -5.82 -13.75
C THR A 29 14.48 -5.91 -15.18
N ASP A 30 13.61 -6.31 -16.10
CA ASP A 30 13.94 -6.41 -17.54
C ASP A 30 13.69 -5.08 -18.27
N GLY A 31 12.79 -4.24 -17.74
CA GLY A 31 12.41 -2.97 -18.33
C GLY A 31 11.32 -2.25 -17.55
N TYR A 32 10.73 -1.28 -18.22
CA TYR A 32 9.64 -0.46 -17.68
C TYR A 32 8.30 -0.90 -18.25
N GLY A 33 7.26 -0.92 -17.40
CA GLY A 33 5.89 -0.98 -17.90
C GLY A 33 5.55 0.33 -18.65
N SER A 34 4.77 0.22 -19.71
CA SER A 34 4.32 1.38 -20.50
C SER A 34 2.87 1.69 -20.15
N PRO A 35 2.60 2.52 -19.13
CA PRO A 35 1.23 2.86 -18.77
C PRO A 35 0.60 3.80 -19.79
N SER A 36 -0.71 3.71 -19.94
CA SER A 36 -1.49 4.79 -20.51
C SER A 36 -1.72 5.85 -19.43
N ILE A 37 -1.20 7.06 -19.64
CA ILE A 37 -1.34 8.18 -18.71
C ILE A 37 -2.31 9.20 -19.32
N VAL A 38 -3.31 9.57 -18.54
CA VAL A 38 -4.24 10.66 -18.87
C VAL A 38 -4.12 11.72 -17.80
N THR A 39 -3.38 12.77 -18.13
CA THR A 39 -3.22 13.96 -17.27
C THR A 39 -4.48 14.82 -17.29
N THR A 40 -4.62 15.68 -16.30
CA THR A 40 -5.72 16.63 -16.17
C THR A 40 -5.18 18.04 -15.92
N ALA A 41 -6.02 19.04 -16.07
CA ALA A 41 -5.65 20.43 -15.79
C ALA A 41 -5.12 20.57 -14.34
N GLY A 42 -4.02 21.29 -14.17
CA GLY A 42 -3.37 21.48 -12.87
C GLY A 42 -2.33 20.44 -12.50
N VAL A 43 -2.11 19.44 -13.34
CA VAL A 43 -1.04 18.43 -13.19
C VAL A 43 0.00 18.66 -14.29
N SER A 44 1.27 18.78 -13.90
CA SER A 44 2.41 18.71 -14.82
C SER A 44 3.14 17.39 -14.64
N GLU A 45 3.56 16.81 -15.76
CA GLU A 45 4.29 15.55 -15.85
C GLU A 45 5.70 15.81 -16.36
N SER A 46 6.69 15.14 -15.75
CA SER A 46 8.10 15.20 -16.15
C SER A 46 8.85 13.95 -15.74
N ASP A 47 9.98 13.70 -16.40
CA ASP A 47 10.96 12.73 -15.88
C ASP A 47 11.69 13.30 -14.68
N GLY A 48 12.01 12.44 -13.69
CA GLY A 48 12.70 12.87 -12.49
C GLY A 48 13.49 11.78 -11.78
N ILE A 49 13.99 12.16 -10.62
CA ILE A 49 14.76 11.27 -9.74
C ILE A 49 13.84 10.83 -8.59
N PHE A 50 13.81 9.53 -8.32
CA PHE A 50 13.10 9.02 -7.16
C PHE A 50 13.82 9.44 -5.88
N PRO A 51 13.09 9.84 -4.80
CA PRO A 51 13.71 10.33 -3.57
C PRO A 51 14.65 9.29 -2.95
N ALA A 52 15.89 9.69 -2.65
CA ALA A 52 16.89 8.80 -2.05
C ALA A 52 16.52 8.35 -0.61
N GLU A 53 15.78 9.19 0.11
CA GLU A 53 15.30 8.93 1.47
C GLU A 53 13.87 8.36 1.48
N PHE A 54 13.47 7.70 0.40
CA PHE A 54 12.15 7.07 0.34
C PHE A 54 12.01 5.98 1.41
N ASP A 55 10.91 6.05 2.14
CA ASP A 55 10.57 5.11 3.21
C ASP A 55 9.18 4.51 2.95
N GLY A 56 9.16 3.37 2.27
CA GLY A 56 7.94 2.63 1.91
C GLY A 56 7.62 1.48 2.85
N GLY A 57 6.43 0.92 2.71
CA GLY A 57 5.95 -0.16 3.56
C GLY A 57 6.54 -1.53 3.23
N ILE A 58 6.97 -1.77 1.98
CA ILE A 58 7.62 -3.03 1.60
C ILE A 58 9.00 -3.14 2.26
N GLY A 59 9.75 -2.04 2.32
CA GLY A 59 11.01 -1.98 3.03
C GLY A 59 12.22 -1.69 2.15
N PRO A 60 13.39 -1.46 2.78
CA PRO A 60 14.58 -0.89 2.12
C PRO A 60 15.20 -1.79 1.07
N ASP A 61 15.13 -3.12 1.22
CA ASP A 61 15.71 -4.05 0.24
C ASP A 61 15.02 -3.91 -1.13
N PHE A 62 13.70 -3.68 -1.13
CA PHE A 62 12.94 -3.45 -2.37
C PHE A 62 13.35 -2.14 -3.06
N SER A 63 13.43 -1.04 -2.31
CA SER A 63 13.89 0.26 -2.86
C SER A 63 15.29 0.17 -3.42
N LYS A 64 16.23 -0.42 -2.66
CA LYS A 64 17.61 -0.65 -3.09
C LYS A 64 17.68 -1.48 -4.38
N ARG A 65 16.82 -2.51 -4.49
CA ARG A 65 16.76 -3.32 -5.71
C ARG A 65 16.34 -2.50 -6.93
N LEU A 66 15.35 -1.63 -6.82
CA LEU A 66 14.92 -0.77 -7.91
C LEU A 66 15.98 0.30 -8.26
N ASP A 67 16.79 0.76 -7.29
CA ASP A 67 17.92 1.64 -7.52
C ASP A 67 19.04 0.93 -8.31
N GLU A 68 19.39 -0.31 -7.93
CA GLU A 68 20.35 -1.13 -8.63
C GLU A 68 19.92 -1.45 -10.07
N ASP A 69 18.62 -1.62 -10.29
CA ASP A 69 18.02 -1.83 -11.61
C ASP A 69 17.82 -0.51 -12.38
N GLN A 70 18.22 0.64 -11.81
CA GLN A 70 18.15 1.99 -12.41
C GLN A 70 16.74 2.40 -12.88
N VAL A 71 15.72 2.05 -12.11
CA VAL A 71 14.35 2.40 -12.42
C VAL A 71 14.14 3.91 -12.26
N HIS A 72 13.83 4.61 -13.35
CA HIS A 72 13.55 6.04 -13.35
C HIS A 72 12.19 6.35 -12.73
N ALA A 73 11.95 7.61 -12.40
CA ALA A 73 10.68 8.08 -11.87
C ALA A 73 9.97 9.04 -12.83
N GLU A 74 8.67 8.85 -12.96
CA GLU A 74 7.75 9.84 -13.52
C GLU A 74 7.24 10.72 -12.39
N VAL A 75 7.32 12.03 -12.56
CA VAL A 75 6.97 13.04 -11.55
C VAL A 75 5.70 13.76 -11.95
N PHE A 76 4.73 13.80 -11.06
CA PHE A 76 3.48 14.52 -11.20
C PHE A 76 3.41 15.64 -10.15
N ASP A 77 3.57 16.90 -10.60
CA ASP A 77 3.39 18.06 -9.74
C ASP A 77 1.96 18.61 -9.88
N ILE A 78 1.23 18.57 -8.78
CA ILE A 78 -0.17 18.99 -8.71
C ILE A 78 -0.22 20.39 -8.13
N ASN A 79 -0.37 21.40 -9.00
CA ASN A 79 -0.29 22.82 -8.69
C ASN A 79 -1.65 23.53 -8.66
N ALA A 80 -2.73 22.82 -9.00
CA ALA A 80 -4.11 23.29 -8.92
C ALA A 80 -5.04 22.16 -8.49
N ASP A 81 -6.24 22.49 -8.03
CA ASP A 81 -7.27 21.49 -7.76
C ASP A 81 -7.66 20.76 -9.05
N THR A 82 -7.68 19.44 -9.03
CA THR A 82 -8.09 18.66 -10.20
C THR A 82 -9.58 18.34 -10.14
N THR A 83 -10.31 18.61 -11.24
CA THR A 83 -11.72 18.23 -11.37
C THR A 83 -11.87 16.79 -11.82
N ASP A 84 -10.97 16.34 -12.70
CA ASP A 84 -10.89 14.97 -13.18
C ASP A 84 -9.66 14.27 -12.58
N PRO A 85 -9.69 12.97 -12.37
CA PRO A 85 -8.54 12.25 -11.84
C PRO A 85 -7.39 12.16 -12.85
N LEU A 86 -6.15 12.25 -12.36
CA LEU A 86 -4.98 11.71 -13.06
C LEU A 86 -5.16 10.19 -13.16
N LYS A 87 -5.10 9.64 -14.38
CA LYS A 87 -5.26 8.19 -14.60
C LYS A 87 -3.98 7.59 -15.13
N ILE A 88 -3.55 6.51 -14.50
CA ILE A 88 -2.37 5.71 -14.86
C ILE A 88 -2.85 4.26 -15.00
N ALA A 89 -2.83 3.72 -16.22
CA ALA A 89 -3.34 2.38 -16.48
C ALA A 89 -2.28 1.50 -17.15
N PHE A 90 -2.02 0.37 -16.55
CA PHE A 90 -1.16 -0.69 -17.06
C PHE A 90 -2.01 -1.85 -17.58
N ASP A 91 -1.63 -2.38 -18.72
CA ASP A 91 -2.12 -3.64 -19.25
C ASP A 91 -0.89 -4.53 -19.52
N TYR A 92 -0.57 -5.36 -18.54
CA TYR A 92 0.59 -6.24 -18.58
C TYR A 92 0.20 -7.56 -19.26
N ASP A 93 0.73 -7.80 -20.45
CA ASP A 93 0.50 -9.00 -21.26
C ASP A 93 1.77 -9.85 -21.45
N GLU A 94 2.93 -9.37 -20.97
CA GLU A 94 4.22 -10.00 -21.12
C GLU A 94 4.64 -10.77 -19.86
N GLU A 95 5.37 -11.88 -20.04
CA GLU A 95 5.98 -12.66 -18.95
C GLU A 95 7.31 -12.09 -18.47
N SER A 96 7.45 -10.78 -18.43
CA SER A 96 8.68 -10.07 -18.08
C SER A 96 8.64 -9.55 -16.64
N ALA A 97 9.76 -9.10 -16.14
CA ALA A 97 9.88 -8.38 -14.88
C ALA A 97 9.94 -6.88 -15.15
N LEU A 98 8.84 -6.17 -14.94
CA LEU A 98 8.72 -4.74 -15.20
C LEU A 98 8.62 -3.95 -13.91
N ALA A 99 9.20 -2.73 -13.91
CA ALA A 99 9.14 -1.85 -12.76
C ALA A 99 8.91 -0.39 -13.17
N ASN A 100 8.10 0.33 -12.38
CA ASN A 100 7.85 1.75 -12.52
C ASN A 100 7.95 2.46 -11.17
N ARG A 101 8.37 3.73 -11.22
CA ARG A 101 8.38 4.62 -10.05
C ARG A 101 7.62 5.90 -10.35
N PHE A 102 6.87 6.36 -9.37
CA PHE A 102 6.10 7.59 -9.46
C PHE A 102 6.41 8.51 -8.28
N VAL A 103 6.52 9.80 -8.56
CA VAL A 103 6.59 10.84 -7.54
C VAL A 103 5.39 11.76 -7.72
N ILE A 104 4.61 11.95 -6.67
CA ILE A 104 3.40 12.78 -6.69
C ILE A 104 3.57 13.90 -5.66
N ASN A 105 3.71 15.13 -6.12
CA ASN A 105 3.83 16.30 -5.28
C ASN A 105 2.53 17.11 -5.30
N VAL A 106 1.89 17.29 -4.15
CA VAL A 106 0.67 18.09 -4.06
C VAL A 106 0.98 19.43 -3.38
N ALA A 107 0.80 20.52 -4.11
CA ALA A 107 1.05 21.87 -3.60
C ALA A 107 0.09 22.21 -2.45
N ALA A 108 0.49 23.19 -1.61
CA ALA A 108 -0.27 23.58 -0.42
C ALA A 108 -1.72 23.99 -0.78
N GLY A 109 -2.68 23.45 -0.01
CA GLY A 109 -4.11 23.71 -0.17
C GLY A 109 -4.73 23.11 -1.43
N LYS A 110 -4.03 22.26 -2.19
CA LYS A 110 -4.52 21.66 -3.42
C LYS A 110 -5.12 20.28 -3.18
N LYS A 111 -6.06 19.89 -4.05
CA LYS A 111 -6.77 18.62 -4.00
C LYS A 111 -6.65 17.86 -5.30
N ALA A 112 -6.36 16.58 -5.22
CA ALA A 112 -6.27 15.71 -6.38
C ALA A 112 -6.73 14.28 -6.11
N THR A 113 -7.18 13.64 -7.18
CA THR A 113 -7.41 12.20 -7.23
C THR A 113 -6.52 11.56 -8.30
N VAL A 114 -5.87 10.48 -7.94
CA VAL A 114 -5.07 9.65 -8.84
C VAL A 114 -5.69 8.25 -8.88
N ILE A 115 -5.98 7.75 -10.07
CA ILE A 115 -6.49 6.39 -10.28
C ILE A 115 -5.42 5.58 -11.00
N MET A 116 -4.96 4.51 -10.34
CA MET A 116 -4.01 3.57 -10.90
C MET A 116 -4.70 2.22 -11.14
N ASN A 117 -4.72 1.77 -12.38
CA ASN A 117 -5.28 0.48 -12.75
C ASN A 117 -4.18 -0.44 -13.25
N PHE A 118 -4.02 -1.58 -12.60
CA PHE A 118 -3.03 -2.59 -12.94
C PHE A 118 -3.74 -3.86 -13.39
N ALA A 119 -3.65 -4.17 -14.68
CA ALA A 119 -4.23 -5.37 -15.26
C ALA A 119 -3.11 -6.30 -15.73
N ALA A 120 -3.08 -7.53 -15.19
CA ALA A 120 -2.15 -8.59 -15.55
C ALA A 120 -2.89 -9.94 -15.67
N MET A 121 -4.03 -9.93 -16.37
CA MET A 121 -4.99 -11.05 -16.36
C MET A 121 -4.52 -12.28 -17.15
N LYS A 122 -3.55 -12.13 -18.02
CA LYS A 122 -3.05 -13.21 -18.91
C LYS A 122 -1.57 -13.50 -18.73
N SER A 123 -0.94 -12.82 -17.81
CA SER A 123 0.52 -12.84 -17.65
C SER A 123 0.96 -13.66 -16.44
N ALA A 124 2.16 -14.25 -16.52
CA ALA A 124 2.92 -14.82 -15.42
C ALA A 124 4.15 -13.96 -15.06
N GLY A 125 4.12 -12.68 -15.39
CA GLY A 125 5.20 -11.72 -15.13
C GLY A 125 5.33 -11.31 -13.67
N GLN A 126 6.37 -10.53 -13.38
CA GLN A 126 6.58 -9.85 -12.11
C GLN A 126 6.51 -8.34 -12.34
N TYR A 127 5.61 -7.68 -11.67
CA TYR A 127 5.39 -6.24 -11.83
C TYR A 127 5.61 -5.52 -10.51
N SER A 128 6.40 -4.46 -10.57
CA SER A 128 6.82 -3.69 -9.40
C SER A 128 6.46 -2.22 -9.60
N VAL A 129 5.79 -1.64 -8.63
CA VAL A 129 5.46 -0.20 -8.63
C VAL A 129 5.85 0.40 -7.29
N GLN A 130 6.55 1.54 -7.34
CA GLN A 130 6.89 2.30 -6.15
C GLN A 130 6.42 3.75 -6.30
N THR A 131 5.69 4.26 -5.32
CA THR A 131 5.10 5.60 -5.35
C THR A 131 5.53 6.40 -4.13
N SER A 132 6.15 7.55 -4.35
CA SER A 132 6.43 8.55 -3.33
C SER A 132 5.41 9.67 -3.45
N ALA A 133 4.73 10.04 -2.35
CA ALA A 133 3.78 11.15 -2.36
C ALA A 133 4.11 12.17 -1.27
N VAL A 134 4.23 13.44 -1.65
CA VAL A 134 4.46 14.56 -0.74
C VAL A 134 3.25 15.48 -0.74
N LEU A 135 2.61 15.60 0.42
CA LEU A 135 1.44 16.44 0.61
C LEU A 135 1.83 17.67 1.43
N ASN A 136 1.86 18.82 0.78
CA ASN A 136 2.13 20.06 1.47
C ASN A 136 0.95 20.50 2.35
N LYS A 137 1.15 21.54 3.17
CA LYS A 137 0.16 22.04 4.12
C LYS A 137 -1.23 22.20 3.48
N ASP A 138 -2.27 21.69 4.18
CA ASP A 138 -3.68 21.73 3.77
C ASP A 138 -3.98 20.99 2.44
N ALA A 139 -3.03 20.22 1.89
CA ALA A 139 -3.24 19.43 0.67
C ALA A 139 -4.13 18.21 0.92
N GLU A 140 -4.81 17.74 -0.12
CA GLU A 140 -5.62 16.53 -0.08
C GLU A 140 -5.34 15.66 -1.31
N LEU A 141 -4.88 14.43 -1.09
CA LEU A 141 -4.62 13.46 -2.15
C LEU A 141 -5.44 12.19 -1.91
N THR A 142 -6.16 11.75 -2.92
CA THR A 142 -6.79 10.44 -2.94
C THR A 142 -6.13 9.59 -4.01
N ILE A 143 -5.58 8.42 -3.62
CA ILE A 143 -5.09 7.41 -4.56
C ILE A 143 -6.05 6.22 -4.54
N VAL A 144 -6.52 5.82 -5.71
CA VAL A 144 -7.31 4.61 -5.92
C VAL A 144 -6.50 3.65 -6.77
N GLN A 145 -6.21 2.46 -6.27
CA GLN A 145 -5.47 1.43 -6.99
C GLN A 145 -6.33 0.17 -7.15
N VAL A 146 -6.44 -0.31 -8.37
CA VAL A 146 -7.13 -1.56 -8.69
C VAL A 146 -6.13 -2.52 -9.33
N MET A 147 -5.86 -3.62 -8.64
CA MET A 147 -4.95 -4.67 -9.08
C MET A 147 -5.75 -5.91 -9.47
N ARG A 148 -5.78 -6.22 -10.76
CA ARG A 148 -6.43 -7.41 -11.32
C ARG A 148 -5.35 -8.29 -11.92
N THR A 149 -4.96 -9.32 -11.18
CA THR A 149 -3.83 -10.15 -11.53
C THR A 149 -4.24 -11.61 -11.74
N SER A 150 -3.61 -12.27 -12.69
CA SER A 150 -3.79 -13.71 -12.91
C SER A 150 -3.22 -14.51 -11.73
N ASP A 151 -3.60 -15.78 -11.61
CA ASP A 151 -3.08 -16.68 -10.58
C ASP A 151 -1.59 -17.03 -10.74
N GLU A 152 -0.94 -16.58 -11.82
CA GLU A 152 0.49 -16.79 -12.08
C GLU A 152 1.31 -15.51 -11.93
N ALA A 153 0.68 -14.33 -11.93
CA ALA A 153 1.38 -13.05 -11.85
C ALA A 153 1.84 -12.72 -10.41
N VAL A 154 2.98 -12.05 -10.33
CA VAL A 154 3.51 -11.48 -9.08
C VAL A 154 3.44 -9.96 -9.15
N PHE A 155 2.92 -9.33 -8.12
CA PHE A 155 2.79 -7.88 -8.04
C PHE A 155 3.35 -7.33 -6.73
N LEU A 156 4.26 -6.35 -6.83
CA LEU A 156 4.83 -5.62 -5.70
C LEU A 156 4.44 -4.15 -5.82
N ASN A 157 3.76 -3.61 -4.83
CA ASN A 157 3.31 -2.22 -4.83
C ASN A 157 3.63 -1.56 -3.50
N ASP A 158 4.47 -0.54 -3.55
CA ASP A 158 5.01 0.16 -2.39
C ASP A 158 4.68 1.64 -2.43
N ILE A 159 4.16 2.17 -1.34
CA ILE A 159 3.81 3.59 -1.21
C ILE A 159 4.50 4.16 0.03
N GLY A 160 5.16 5.31 -0.11
CA GLY A 160 5.65 6.14 0.98
C GLY A 160 5.06 7.54 0.90
N THR A 161 4.61 8.09 2.03
CA THR A 161 4.01 9.43 2.04
C THR A 161 4.58 10.32 3.12
N GLU A 162 4.80 11.61 2.79
CA GLU A 162 5.09 12.68 3.73
C GLU A 162 3.90 13.64 3.80
N ILE A 163 3.34 13.81 5.01
CA ILE A 163 2.05 14.49 5.18
C ILE A 163 2.21 15.69 6.13
N ALA A 164 2.22 16.90 5.56
CA ALA A 164 2.39 18.15 6.28
C ALA A 164 1.12 18.58 7.05
N ASP A 165 1.19 19.78 7.69
CA ASP A 165 0.13 20.31 8.53
C ASP A 165 -1.25 20.29 7.85
N SER A 166 -2.24 19.73 8.51
CA SER A 166 -3.64 19.62 8.08
C SER A 166 -3.84 18.93 6.73
N ALA A 167 -2.80 18.34 6.14
CA ALA A 167 -2.92 17.60 4.89
C ALA A 167 -3.61 16.23 5.11
N LYS A 168 -4.26 15.73 4.08
CA LYS A 168 -5.04 14.50 4.11
C LYS A 168 -4.64 13.57 3.00
N PHE A 169 -4.32 12.35 3.35
CA PHE A 169 -4.07 11.27 2.40
C PHE A 169 -5.16 10.19 2.50
N ASN A 170 -5.80 9.88 1.38
CA ASN A 170 -6.78 8.82 1.27
C ASN A 170 -6.27 7.76 0.30
N LEU A 171 -6.33 6.50 0.70
CA LEU A 171 -5.92 5.37 -0.13
C LEU A 171 -7.04 4.33 -0.20
N VAL A 172 -7.39 3.94 -1.41
CA VAL A 172 -8.25 2.78 -1.67
C VAL A 172 -7.47 1.79 -2.53
N GLN A 173 -7.21 0.61 -2.00
CA GLN A 173 -6.58 -0.48 -2.75
C GLN A 173 -7.55 -1.65 -2.90
N ILE A 174 -7.66 -2.20 -4.12
CA ILE A 174 -8.48 -3.38 -4.41
C ILE A 174 -7.58 -4.43 -5.06
N ALA A 175 -7.36 -5.55 -4.36
CA ALA A 175 -6.52 -6.65 -4.81
C ALA A 175 -7.38 -7.87 -5.21
N LEU A 176 -7.35 -8.24 -6.48
CA LEU A 176 -8.13 -9.33 -7.07
C LEU A 176 -7.19 -10.33 -7.74
N GLY A 177 -7.00 -11.48 -7.11
CA GLY A 177 -6.10 -12.54 -7.59
C GLY A 177 -4.62 -12.29 -7.29
N GLY A 178 -3.76 -12.92 -8.06
CA GLY A 178 -2.29 -12.85 -7.99
C GLY A 178 -1.64 -14.03 -7.30
N LYS A 179 -0.59 -14.60 -7.93
CA LYS A 179 0.22 -15.68 -7.32
C LYS A 179 0.82 -15.23 -6.00
N ASN A 180 1.49 -14.07 -6.05
CA ASN A 180 1.97 -13.37 -4.88
C ASN A 180 1.74 -11.86 -5.09
N VAL A 181 1.02 -11.24 -4.19
CA VAL A 181 0.81 -9.79 -4.16
C VAL A 181 1.39 -9.24 -2.86
N PHE A 182 2.37 -8.34 -2.98
CA PHE A 182 2.98 -7.65 -1.86
C PHE A 182 2.56 -6.18 -1.88
N LEU A 183 1.88 -5.74 -0.83
CA LEU A 183 1.46 -4.36 -0.67
C LEU A 183 2.14 -3.75 0.54
N GLY A 184 2.91 -2.70 0.33
CA GLY A 184 3.53 -1.92 1.38
C GLY A 184 3.03 -0.48 1.35
N VAL A 185 2.68 0.06 2.50
CA VAL A 185 2.34 1.49 2.64
C VAL A 185 2.92 2.01 3.94
N LYS A 186 3.70 3.07 3.86
CA LYS A 186 4.19 3.77 5.05
C LYS A 186 3.89 5.26 4.97
N ASN A 187 3.23 5.75 5.99
CA ASN A 187 2.78 7.13 6.07
C ASN A 187 3.46 7.85 7.23
N HIS A 188 4.11 8.96 6.93
CA HIS A 188 4.67 9.87 7.92
C HIS A 188 3.72 11.04 8.17
N LEU A 189 2.98 10.97 9.28
CA LEU A 189 2.08 12.05 9.73
C LEU A 189 2.90 13.06 10.54
N SER A 190 3.74 13.84 9.85
CA SER A 190 4.65 14.80 10.47
C SER A 190 3.99 16.13 10.80
N GLY A 191 2.97 16.52 10.05
CA GLY A 191 2.24 17.76 10.26
C GLY A 191 1.20 17.72 11.37
N VAL A 192 0.97 18.86 12.02
CA VAL A 192 -0.10 19.01 13.02
C VAL A 192 -1.45 18.82 12.35
N LYS A 193 -2.31 17.94 12.91
CA LYS A 193 -3.64 17.59 12.37
C LYS A 193 -3.62 16.92 11.00
N SER A 194 -2.49 16.41 10.54
CA SER A 194 -2.47 15.56 9.34
C SER A 194 -3.29 14.28 9.55
N SER A 195 -3.81 13.72 8.48
CA SER A 195 -4.66 12.54 8.57
C SER A 195 -4.52 11.60 7.38
N ILE A 196 -4.76 10.31 7.64
CA ILE A 196 -4.87 9.25 6.63
C ILE A 196 -6.16 8.47 6.81
N ASP A 197 -6.75 8.04 5.68
CA ASP A 197 -7.83 7.05 5.61
C ASP A 197 -7.42 6.01 4.56
N MET A 198 -7.17 4.76 4.98
CA MET A 198 -6.72 3.69 4.11
C MET A 198 -7.73 2.55 4.11
N LYS A 199 -8.13 2.12 2.91
CA LYS A 199 -9.08 1.04 2.68
C LYS A 199 -8.51 0.00 1.75
N LEU A 200 -8.43 -1.23 2.22
CA LEU A 200 -8.04 -2.39 1.43
C LEU A 200 -9.25 -3.30 1.25
N GLY A 201 -9.61 -3.56 -0.01
CA GLY A 201 -10.53 -4.63 -0.39
C GLY A 201 -9.77 -5.76 -1.09
N TYR A 202 -10.05 -7.03 -0.78
CA TYR A 202 -9.42 -8.15 -1.48
C TYR A 202 -10.35 -9.33 -1.68
N TYR A 203 -10.12 -10.04 -2.79
CA TYR A 203 -10.74 -11.33 -3.09
C TYR A 203 -9.69 -12.29 -3.62
N LEU A 204 -9.43 -13.36 -2.88
CA LEU A 204 -8.39 -14.33 -3.17
C LEU A 204 -8.98 -15.75 -3.29
N THR A 205 -8.55 -16.46 -4.32
CA THR A 205 -8.97 -17.84 -4.61
C THR A 205 -7.77 -18.73 -4.91
N GLY A 206 -8.00 -19.99 -5.18
CA GLY A 206 -6.94 -20.92 -5.53
C GLY A 206 -5.84 -21.00 -4.47
N ASP A 207 -4.61 -20.78 -4.88
CA ASP A 207 -3.42 -20.67 -4.01
C ASP A 207 -2.81 -19.26 -4.01
N ASN A 208 -3.63 -18.24 -4.26
CA ASN A 208 -3.24 -16.83 -4.20
C ASN A 208 -2.66 -16.47 -2.83
N ASN A 209 -1.66 -15.62 -2.84
CA ASN A 209 -1.03 -15.11 -1.64
C ASN A 209 -1.01 -13.58 -1.64
N LEU A 210 -1.60 -12.98 -0.61
CA LEU A 210 -1.56 -11.53 -0.37
C LEU A 210 -0.80 -11.25 0.92
N ASP A 211 0.26 -10.47 0.81
CA ASP A 211 1.09 -10.05 1.92
C ASP A 211 1.09 -8.52 2.02
N VAL A 212 0.63 -7.98 3.14
CA VAL A 212 0.39 -6.55 3.35
C VAL A 212 1.15 -6.04 4.56
N ASN A 213 1.74 -4.86 4.44
CA ASN A 213 2.33 -4.12 5.55
C ASN A 213 1.95 -2.63 5.48
N TYR A 214 1.03 -2.21 6.33
CA TYR A 214 0.59 -0.83 6.46
C TYR A 214 1.13 -0.23 7.74
N VAL A 215 1.81 0.91 7.62
CA VAL A 215 2.42 1.61 8.74
C VAL A 215 1.95 3.07 8.77
N ALA A 216 1.46 3.51 9.91
CA ALA A 216 1.12 4.91 10.19
C ALA A 216 2.04 5.42 11.30
N SER A 217 3.03 6.26 10.96
CA SER A 217 3.97 6.86 11.91
C SER A 217 3.51 8.26 12.28
N HIS A 218 3.07 8.43 13.52
CA HIS A 218 2.58 9.70 14.07
C HIS A 218 3.72 10.44 14.77
N THR A 219 4.18 11.55 14.19
CA THR A 219 5.15 12.48 14.82
C THR A 219 4.53 13.84 15.07
N GLY A 220 3.54 14.25 14.27
CA GLY A 220 2.77 15.47 14.44
C GLY A 220 1.72 15.37 15.56
N LYS A 221 1.33 16.51 16.11
CA LYS A 221 0.28 16.58 17.14
C LYS A 221 -1.11 16.48 16.52
N LYS A 222 -2.05 15.81 17.22
CA LYS A 222 -3.47 15.69 16.84
C LYS A 222 -3.67 15.07 15.46
N THR A 223 -2.76 14.21 15.07
CA THR A 223 -2.84 13.44 13.81
C THR A 223 -3.87 12.34 13.91
N LYS A 224 -4.38 11.85 12.79
CA LYS A 224 -5.36 10.76 12.74
C LYS A 224 -4.99 9.72 11.70
N CYS A 225 -5.18 8.44 12.04
CA CYS A 225 -5.18 7.37 11.06
C CYS A 225 -6.38 6.44 11.24
N ASP A 226 -6.98 6.08 10.10
CA ASP A 226 -8.00 5.05 10.00
C ASP A 226 -7.56 4.04 8.94
N ILE A 227 -7.45 2.76 9.33
CA ILE A 227 -7.00 1.66 8.47
C ILE A 227 -8.09 0.59 8.48
N TYR A 228 -8.64 0.28 7.32
CA TYR A 228 -9.69 -0.74 7.14
C TYR A 228 -9.26 -1.76 6.10
N ALA A 229 -9.26 -3.04 6.47
CA ALA A 229 -8.99 -4.14 5.55
C ALA A 229 -10.16 -5.11 5.54
N ASN A 230 -10.78 -5.29 4.37
CA ASN A 230 -11.94 -6.15 4.22
C ASN A 230 -11.73 -7.13 3.07
N GLY A 231 -12.02 -8.42 3.29
CA GLY A 231 -11.86 -9.33 2.19
C GLY A 231 -12.41 -10.73 2.36
N VAL A 232 -12.30 -11.46 1.27
CA VAL A 232 -12.80 -12.84 1.15
C VAL A 232 -11.67 -13.74 0.72
N LEU A 233 -11.55 -14.88 1.43
CA LEU A 233 -10.57 -15.94 1.14
C LEU A 233 -11.30 -17.22 0.77
N ARG A 234 -10.90 -17.85 -0.35
CA ARG A 234 -11.41 -19.13 -0.81
C ARG A 234 -10.29 -20.13 -1.07
N ASP A 235 -10.67 -21.38 -1.21
CA ASP A 235 -9.83 -22.53 -1.59
C ASP A 235 -8.63 -22.70 -0.64
N LYS A 236 -7.41 -22.39 -1.09
CA LYS A 236 -6.16 -22.48 -0.32
C LYS A 236 -5.47 -21.13 -0.18
N ALA A 237 -6.18 -20.04 -0.49
CA ALA A 237 -5.63 -18.70 -0.44
C ALA A 237 -5.02 -18.38 0.92
N VAL A 238 -3.94 -17.61 0.88
CA VAL A 238 -3.20 -17.15 2.07
C VAL A 238 -3.21 -15.63 2.12
N LYS A 239 -3.55 -15.05 3.26
CA LYS A 239 -3.40 -13.62 3.50
C LYS A 239 -2.56 -13.40 4.76
N THR A 240 -1.58 -12.50 4.66
CA THR A 240 -0.85 -11.94 5.81
C THR A 240 -1.08 -10.44 5.81
N PHE A 241 -1.67 -9.90 6.88
CA PHE A 241 -1.86 -8.47 7.05
C PHE A 241 -1.09 -8.01 8.30
N ARG A 242 -0.18 -7.05 8.09
CA ARG A 242 0.54 -6.35 9.15
C ARG A 242 0.06 -4.91 9.16
N GLY A 243 -0.56 -4.50 10.25
CA GLY A 243 -0.98 -3.12 10.48
C GLY A 243 -0.23 -2.56 11.67
N THR A 244 0.45 -1.43 11.49
CA THR A 244 1.19 -0.78 12.57
C THR A 244 0.74 0.66 12.72
N ILE A 245 0.33 1.01 13.94
CA ILE A 245 0.14 2.39 14.37
C ILE A 245 1.29 2.72 15.33
N ASP A 246 2.14 3.67 14.94
CA ASP A 246 3.32 4.06 15.70
C ASP A 246 3.18 5.49 16.25
N PHE A 247 2.90 5.59 17.55
CA PHE A 247 2.81 6.86 18.26
C PHE A 247 4.18 7.26 18.83
N ILE A 248 4.91 8.03 18.04
CA ILE A 248 6.25 8.52 18.39
C ILE A 248 6.13 9.67 19.40
N LYS A 249 7.05 9.74 20.35
CA LYS A 249 7.06 10.78 21.37
C LYS A 249 6.95 12.18 20.77
N GLY A 250 5.98 12.95 21.21
CA GLY A 250 5.65 14.29 20.73
C GLY A 250 4.33 14.38 19.94
N CYS A 251 3.73 13.25 19.53
CA CYS A 251 2.47 13.22 18.76
C CYS A 251 1.19 13.40 19.62
N LYS A 252 1.28 14.20 20.67
CA LYS A 252 0.20 14.47 21.62
C LYS A 252 -1.15 14.70 20.94
N GLY A 253 -2.20 14.01 21.43
CA GLY A 253 -3.57 14.06 20.90
C GLY A 253 -3.77 13.29 19.60
N ALA A 254 -2.83 12.42 19.22
CA ALA A 254 -2.98 11.55 18.04
C ALA A 254 -4.00 10.43 18.28
N LEU A 255 -4.74 10.06 17.24
CA LEU A 255 -5.75 9.01 17.23
C LEU A 255 -5.47 8.02 16.11
N GLY A 256 -5.57 6.71 16.40
CA GLY A 256 -5.37 5.68 15.39
C GLY A 256 -6.33 4.52 15.56
N ASN A 257 -6.92 4.09 14.45
CA ASN A 257 -7.82 2.95 14.39
C ASN A 257 -7.37 1.99 13.27
N GLU A 258 -7.39 0.68 13.58
CA GLU A 258 -7.18 -0.39 12.62
C GLU A 258 -8.31 -1.42 12.80
N LEU A 259 -9.02 -1.70 11.71
CA LEU A 259 -10.10 -2.69 11.69
C LEU A 259 -9.93 -3.64 10.50
N GLU A 260 -10.11 -4.92 10.76
CA GLU A 260 -10.07 -5.94 9.73
C GLU A 260 -11.30 -6.84 9.80
N ASP A 261 -11.97 -7.04 8.64
CA ASP A 261 -13.06 -8.00 8.48
C ASP A 261 -12.71 -9.04 7.41
N VAL A 262 -12.63 -10.31 7.79
CA VAL A 262 -12.25 -11.41 6.89
C VAL A 262 -13.34 -12.46 6.83
N LEU A 263 -13.86 -12.70 5.64
CA LEU A 263 -14.72 -13.83 5.35
C LEU A 263 -13.92 -15.02 4.81
N MET A 264 -13.86 -16.11 5.59
CA MET A 264 -13.20 -17.34 5.19
C MET A 264 -14.26 -18.32 4.68
N MET A 265 -14.24 -18.60 3.35
CA MET A 265 -15.22 -19.46 2.70
C MET A 265 -14.86 -20.95 2.80
N ASP A 266 -13.58 -21.29 2.93
CA ASP A 266 -13.09 -22.66 2.95
C ASP A 266 -12.24 -22.94 4.20
N LYS A 267 -12.18 -24.22 4.60
CA LYS A 267 -11.37 -24.66 5.76
C LYS A 267 -9.87 -24.65 5.49
N THR A 268 -9.47 -24.58 4.23
CA THR A 268 -8.08 -24.66 3.76
C THR A 268 -7.40 -23.30 3.63
N VAL A 269 -8.16 -22.21 3.71
CA VAL A 269 -7.60 -20.85 3.69
C VAL A 269 -6.75 -20.58 4.93
N ARG A 270 -5.78 -19.69 4.79
CA ARG A 270 -4.93 -19.25 5.90
C ARG A 270 -5.01 -17.72 6.03
N ASN A 271 -5.52 -17.28 7.15
CA ASN A 271 -5.55 -15.87 7.52
C ASN A 271 -4.55 -15.62 8.65
N LYS A 272 -3.64 -14.66 8.42
CA LYS A 272 -2.69 -14.17 9.42
C LYS A 272 -2.90 -12.67 9.57
N THR A 273 -3.15 -12.23 10.80
CA THR A 273 -3.39 -10.82 11.13
C THR A 273 -2.47 -10.42 12.26
N ILE A 274 -1.73 -9.34 12.07
CA ILE A 274 -0.68 -8.87 12.98
C ILE A 274 -0.91 -7.38 13.23
N PRO A 275 -1.83 -7.02 14.12
CA PRO A 275 -2.01 -5.65 14.55
C PRO A 275 -0.90 -5.27 15.54
N VAL A 276 -0.29 -4.10 15.36
CA VAL A 276 0.77 -3.59 16.22
C VAL A 276 0.49 -2.13 16.58
N ILE A 277 0.46 -1.81 17.86
CA ILE A 277 0.46 -0.44 18.35
C ILE A 277 1.76 -0.22 19.11
N LEU A 278 2.62 0.65 18.57
CA LEU A 278 3.81 1.14 19.25
C LEU A 278 3.45 2.48 19.90
N CYS A 279 3.72 2.63 21.19
CA CYS A 279 3.26 3.81 21.92
C CYS A 279 4.39 4.37 22.79
N ALA A 280 4.95 5.50 22.37
CA ALA A 280 5.95 6.27 23.11
C ALA A 280 5.40 7.62 23.64
N GLU A 281 4.11 7.93 23.42
CA GLU A 281 3.42 9.14 23.88
C GLU A 281 2.22 8.74 24.76
N GLU A 282 1.98 9.50 25.85
CA GLU A 282 0.94 9.17 26.83
C GLU A 282 -0.45 9.69 26.43
N ASP A 283 -0.53 10.83 25.75
CA ASP A 283 -1.78 11.48 25.36
C ASP A 283 -2.17 11.09 23.93
N VAL A 284 -2.49 9.83 23.73
CA VAL A 284 -2.91 9.26 22.44
C VAL A 284 -4.01 8.21 22.64
N GLU A 285 -4.73 7.91 21.57
CA GLU A 285 -5.72 6.83 21.53
C GLU A 285 -5.44 5.91 20.35
N GLY A 286 -5.23 4.63 20.62
CA GLY A 286 -4.99 3.61 19.61
C GLY A 286 -5.94 2.43 19.79
N ASN A 287 -6.65 2.07 18.73
CA ASN A 287 -7.60 0.96 18.71
C ASN A 287 -7.28 0.00 17.57
N HIS A 288 -7.41 -1.29 17.81
CA HIS A 288 -7.43 -2.29 16.76
C HIS A 288 -8.55 -3.30 17.01
N GLY A 289 -9.07 -3.87 15.91
CA GLY A 289 -10.09 -4.91 15.96
C GLY A 289 -10.02 -5.80 14.73
N ALA A 290 -10.41 -7.07 14.90
CA ALA A 290 -10.51 -8.00 13.78
C ALA A 290 -11.77 -8.86 13.93
N THR A 291 -12.57 -8.92 12.85
CA THR A 291 -13.68 -9.85 12.72
C THR A 291 -13.28 -10.93 11.71
N ILE A 292 -13.11 -12.15 12.16
CA ILE A 292 -12.74 -13.27 11.32
C ILE A 292 -13.85 -14.30 11.40
N GLY A 293 -14.61 -14.45 10.32
CA GLY A 293 -15.81 -15.27 10.30
C GLY A 293 -15.87 -16.27 9.16
N LYS A 294 -16.71 -17.29 9.34
CA LYS A 294 -17.19 -18.19 8.29
C LYS A 294 -18.67 -18.00 8.17
N LEU A 295 -19.19 -18.02 6.94
CA LEU A 295 -20.63 -18.17 6.75
C LEU A 295 -21.05 -19.57 7.20
N ALA A 296 -21.96 -19.64 8.16
CA ALA A 296 -22.60 -20.89 8.49
C ALA A 296 -23.44 -21.36 7.29
N ALA A 297 -23.42 -22.65 7.01
CA ALA A 297 -24.11 -23.21 5.83
C ALA A 297 -25.60 -22.91 5.79
N ASP A 298 -26.24 -22.73 6.94
CA ASP A 298 -27.64 -22.36 7.13
C ASP A 298 -27.95 -20.89 6.78
N LEU A 299 -26.95 -20.00 6.81
CA LEU A 299 -27.11 -18.59 6.41
C LEU A 299 -26.96 -18.36 4.89
N LEU A 300 -26.53 -19.38 4.14
CA LEU A 300 -26.39 -19.31 2.68
C LEU A 300 -27.71 -19.53 1.90
N PHE A 301 -28.81 -19.82 2.60
CA PHE A 301 -30.11 -20.16 2.01
C PHE A 301 -31.21 -19.09 2.23
N TYR A 302 -30.86 -17.87 2.61
CA TYR A 302 -31.80 -16.75 2.75
C TYR A 302 -31.48 -15.58 1.82
#